data_d60e080de28523e09bea823efba176bf
#
_entry.id   d60e080de28523e09bea823efba176bf
#
_cell.length_a   1.000
_cell.length_b   1.000
_cell.length_c   1.000
_cell.angle_alpha   90.00
_cell.angle_beta   90.00
_cell.angle_gamma   90.00
#
_symmetry.space_group_name_H-M   'P 1'
#
loop_
_entity.id
_entity.type
_entity.pdbx_description
1 polymer ?
#
loop_
_entity_poly.entity_id
_entity_poly.type
_entity_poly.pdbx_seq_one_letter_code
_entity_poly.pdbx_strand_id
1 'polypeptide(L)'
;MEETRYHYSAKVTDVHDGDTITCDLDLGFGILLKEQKFRFFGINTPELHGENEVAGKTSREYVAERLLDKYIIIETLMDKKEKFGRWLAKIHYKVDNDWINLNKEMIDNKMAIVFMADETDI
;
A
#
# COMPACT_ATOMS: atom_id res chain seq x y z
N MET A 1 12.13 18.20 2.70
CA MET A 1 13.31 17.57 2.11
C MET A 1 13.51 16.16 2.61
N GLU A 2 13.47 15.97 3.92
CA GLU A 2 13.62 14.63 4.51
C GLU A 2 12.55 13.67 3.99
N GLU A 3 11.33 14.15 3.87
CA GLU A 3 10.18 13.34 3.50
C GLU A 3 10.23 12.83 2.07
N THR A 4 11.04 13.44 1.20
CA THR A 4 11.13 12.99 -0.19
C THR A 4 12.16 11.88 -0.39
N ARG A 5 13.05 11.63 0.58
CA ARG A 5 14.10 10.61 0.44
C ARG A 5 13.57 9.19 0.39
N TYR A 6 12.38 8.98 0.87
CA TYR A 6 11.82 7.64 1.00
C TYR A 6 10.61 7.42 0.11
N HIS A 7 10.55 8.16 -0.99
CA HIS A 7 9.52 8.00 -2.01
C HIS A 7 10.11 7.27 -3.20
N TYR A 8 9.44 6.23 -3.67
CA TYR A 8 9.91 5.44 -4.79
C TYR A 8 8.79 5.21 -5.79
N SER A 9 9.14 5.29 -7.07
CA SER A 9 8.27 4.81 -8.13
C SER A 9 8.27 3.28 -8.10
N ALA A 10 7.12 2.67 -8.29
CA ALA A 10 7.02 1.22 -8.24
C ALA A 10 5.92 0.72 -9.15
N LYS A 11 6.12 -0.49 -9.69
CA LYS A 11 5.06 -1.17 -10.43
C LYS A 11 4.46 -2.25 -9.56
N VAL A 12 3.15 -2.23 -9.39
CA VAL A 12 2.45 -3.24 -8.59
C VAL A 12 2.30 -4.51 -9.41
N THR A 13 2.86 -5.60 -8.93
CA THR A 13 2.83 -6.88 -9.63
C THR A 13 1.84 -7.86 -9.03
N ASP A 14 1.46 -7.67 -7.77
CA ASP A 14 0.48 -8.52 -7.12
C ASP A 14 -0.23 -7.76 -6.00
N VAL A 15 -1.50 -8.06 -5.81
CA VAL A 15 -2.31 -7.57 -4.68
C VAL A 15 -2.74 -8.80 -3.90
N HIS A 16 -2.09 -9.02 -2.75
CA HIS A 16 -2.34 -10.20 -1.93
C HIS A 16 -3.68 -10.10 -1.22
N ASP A 17 -3.89 -8.99 -0.51
CA ASP A 17 -5.16 -8.66 0.14
C ASP A 17 -5.31 -7.13 0.19
N GLY A 18 -6.28 -6.65 0.97
CA GLY A 18 -6.57 -5.21 0.98
C GLY A 18 -5.49 -4.33 1.60
N ASP A 19 -4.50 -4.89 2.29
CA ASP A 19 -3.45 -4.11 2.93
C ASP A 19 -2.03 -4.63 2.66
N THR A 20 -1.87 -5.51 1.67
CA THR A 20 -0.55 -6.09 1.32
C THR A 20 -0.40 -6.21 -0.18
N ILE A 21 0.66 -5.65 -0.71
CA ILE A 21 0.97 -5.69 -2.15
C ILE A 21 2.42 -6.08 -2.37
N THR A 22 2.71 -6.52 -3.59
CA THR A 22 4.06 -6.78 -4.05
C THR A 22 4.37 -5.85 -5.20
N CYS A 23 5.54 -5.25 -5.18
CA CYS A 23 5.97 -4.27 -6.18
C CYS A 23 7.40 -4.49 -6.62
N ASP A 24 7.68 -4.04 -7.84
CA ASP A 24 9.04 -3.84 -8.32
C ASP A 24 9.37 -2.37 -8.12
N LEU A 25 10.36 -2.07 -7.30
CA LEU A 25 10.78 -0.70 -7.01
C LEU A 25 11.80 -0.21 -8.03
N ASP A 26 11.61 1.01 -8.50
CA ASP A 26 12.58 1.70 -9.32
C ASP A 26 13.46 2.56 -8.39
N LEU A 27 14.71 2.18 -8.25
CA LEU A 27 15.67 2.90 -7.40
C LEU A 27 16.45 3.96 -8.16
N GLY A 28 16.14 4.15 -9.44
CA GLY A 28 16.93 5.03 -10.30
C GLY A 28 18.18 4.35 -10.83
N PHE A 29 18.88 5.02 -11.72
CA PHE A 29 20.12 4.52 -12.33
C PHE A 29 19.95 3.18 -13.06
N GLY A 30 18.72 2.85 -13.48
CA GLY A 30 18.45 1.56 -14.10
C GLY A 30 18.38 0.39 -13.15
N ILE A 31 18.29 0.65 -11.84
CA ILE A 31 18.27 -0.39 -10.82
C ILE A 31 16.83 -0.65 -10.41
N LEU A 32 16.39 -1.91 -10.53
CA LEU A 32 15.08 -2.35 -10.05
C LEU A 32 15.27 -3.32 -8.90
N LEU A 33 14.54 -3.09 -7.84
CA LEU A 33 14.49 -4.04 -6.71
C LEU A 33 13.16 -4.79 -6.83
N LYS A 34 13.26 -6.04 -7.28
CA LYS A 34 12.09 -6.84 -7.65
C LYS A 34 11.38 -7.48 -6.45
N GLU A 35 10.07 -7.65 -6.60
CA GLU A 35 9.24 -8.47 -5.72
C GLU A 35 9.33 -8.09 -4.24
N GLN A 36 9.25 -6.79 -3.95
CA GLN A 36 9.24 -6.31 -2.58
C GLN A 36 7.82 -6.27 -2.04
N LYS A 37 7.64 -6.78 -0.83
CA LYS A 37 6.33 -6.83 -0.19
C LYS A 37 6.15 -5.65 0.74
N PHE A 38 4.97 -5.03 0.65
CA PHE A 38 4.62 -3.86 1.45
C PHE A 38 3.30 -4.10 2.15
N ARG A 39 3.29 -3.76 3.44
CA ARG A 39 2.05 -3.68 4.19
C ARG A 39 1.67 -2.21 4.30
N PHE A 40 0.41 -1.91 4.07
CA PHE A 40 -0.08 -0.53 4.15
C PHE A 40 0.01 -0.03 5.59
N PHE A 41 0.71 1.09 5.77
CA PHE A 41 0.89 1.68 7.08
C PHE A 41 -0.44 2.21 7.63
N GLY A 42 -0.67 1.95 8.92
CA GLY A 42 -1.72 2.59 9.69
C GLY A 42 -3.12 2.07 9.47
N ILE A 43 -3.30 1.05 8.65
CA ILE A 43 -4.63 0.49 8.39
C ILE A 43 -4.63 -1.02 8.55
N ASN A 44 -5.83 -1.56 8.74
CA ASN A 44 -6.07 -2.99 8.75
C ASN A 44 -7.34 -3.26 7.95
N THR A 45 -7.30 -4.27 7.10
CA THR A 45 -8.44 -4.67 6.27
C THR A 45 -8.96 -6.02 6.72
N PRO A 46 -10.22 -6.37 6.36
CA PRO A 46 -10.75 -7.68 6.71
C PRO A 46 -9.92 -8.81 6.10
N GLU A 47 -9.86 -9.92 6.82
CA GLU A 47 -9.13 -11.11 6.38
C GLU A 47 -9.78 -11.73 5.15
N LEU A 48 -8.97 -12.36 4.29
CA LEU A 48 -9.46 -13.08 3.13
C LEU A 48 -10.16 -14.39 3.49
N HIS A 49 -9.93 -14.89 4.69
CA HIS A 49 -10.48 -16.17 5.16
C HIS A 49 -11.23 -16.00 6.48
N GLY A 50 -12.12 -16.92 6.78
CA GLY A 50 -12.89 -16.89 8.01
C GLY A 50 -14.19 -16.10 7.88
N GLU A 51 -14.64 -15.55 9.00
CA GLU A 51 -15.93 -14.88 9.07
C GLU A 51 -16.05 -13.65 8.18
N ASN A 52 -14.93 -12.98 7.93
CA ASN A 52 -14.91 -11.74 7.15
C ASN A 52 -14.45 -11.96 5.70
N GLU A 53 -14.54 -13.18 5.20
CA GLU A 53 -14.04 -13.52 3.87
C GLU A 53 -14.60 -12.64 2.75
N VAL A 54 -15.92 -12.38 2.78
CA VAL A 54 -16.55 -11.55 1.74
C VAL A 54 -16.02 -10.12 1.80
N ALA A 55 -15.94 -9.55 3.01
CA ALA A 55 -15.40 -8.20 3.19
C ALA A 55 -13.93 -8.14 2.81
N GLY A 56 -13.16 -9.20 3.12
CA GLY A 56 -11.75 -9.30 2.73
C GLY A 56 -11.57 -9.30 1.22
N LYS A 57 -12.37 -10.07 0.51
CA LYS A 57 -12.33 -10.10 -0.96
C LYS A 57 -12.72 -8.76 -1.56
N THR A 58 -13.72 -8.10 -0.98
CA THR A 58 -14.15 -6.77 -1.43
C THR A 58 -13.02 -5.75 -1.29
N SER A 59 -12.33 -5.75 -0.15
CA SER A 59 -11.19 -4.85 0.07
C SER A 59 -10.05 -5.16 -0.91
N ARG A 60 -9.76 -6.44 -1.14
CA ARG A 60 -8.73 -6.83 -2.09
C ARG A 60 -9.06 -6.35 -3.50
N GLU A 61 -10.27 -6.55 -3.94
CA GLU A 61 -10.70 -6.12 -5.26
C GLU A 61 -10.65 -4.60 -5.40
N TYR A 62 -11.03 -3.89 -4.35
CA TYR A 62 -10.96 -2.43 -4.30
C TYR A 62 -9.52 -1.96 -4.58
N VAL A 63 -8.55 -2.58 -3.94
CA VAL A 63 -7.14 -2.25 -4.12
C VAL A 63 -6.65 -2.69 -5.50
N ALA A 64 -7.00 -3.90 -5.93
CA ALA A 64 -6.56 -4.43 -7.21
C ALA A 64 -7.02 -3.59 -8.40
N GLU A 65 -8.26 -3.10 -8.37
CA GLU A 65 -8.79 -2.23 -9.41
C GLU A 65 -7.97 -0.94 -9.56
N ARG A 66 -7.42 -0.45 -8.46
CA ARG A 66 -6.66 0.80 -8.44
C ARG A 66 -5.20 0.61 -8.74
N LEU A 67 -4.62 -0.50 -8.32
CA LEU A 67 -3.16 -0.66 -8.28
C LEU A 67 -2.60 -1.73 -9.21
N LEU A 68 -3.32 -2.82 -9.46
CA LEU A 68 -2.71 -3.98 -10.13
C LEU A 68 -2.19 -3.61 -11.52
N ASP A 69 -0.93 -3.98 -11.77
CA ASP A 69 -0.20 -3.70 -13.01
C ASP A 69 0.01 -2.21 -13.30
N LYS A 70 -0.17 -1.36 -12.30
CA LYS A 70 0.01 0.09 -12.46
C LYS A 70 1.26 0.59 -11.77
N TYR A 71 1.73 1.75 -12.22
CA TYR A 71 2.84 2.45 -11.59
C TYR A 71 2.31 3.39 -10.53
N ILE A 72 2.89 3.33 -9.35
CA ILE A 72 2.47 4.09 -8.18
C ILE A 72 3.69 4.74 -7.53
N ILE A 73 3.44 5.57 -6.52
CA ILE A 73 4.49 6.08 -5.65
C ILE A 73 4.32 5.43 -4.28
N ILE A 74 5.38 4.85 -3.77
CA ILE A 74 5.42 4.28 -2.44
C ILE A 74 6.23 5.20 -1.55
N GLU A 75 5.63 5.59 -0.43
CA GLU A 75 6.33 6.33 0.62
C GLU A 75 6.63 5.35 1.75
N THR A 76 7.90 4.97 1.88
CA THR A 76 8.31 4.03 2.93
C THR A 76 8.58 4.77 4.23
N LEU A 77 8.36 4.08 5.34
CA LEU A 77 8.75 4.56 6.65
C LEU A 77 10.17 4.10 6.90
N MET A 78 11.05 5.02 7.28
CA MET A 78 12.47 4.73 7.45
C MET A 78 12.67 3.56 8.42
N ASP A 79 13.37 2.54 7.95
CA ASP A 79 13.74 1.36 8.73
C ASP A 79 12.59 0.64 9.42
N LYS A 80 11.36 0.82 8.92
CA LYS A 80 10.21 0.20 9.53
C LYS A 80 9.71 -0.99 8.73
N LYS A 81 9.83 -2.16 9.35
CA LYS A 81 9.24 -3.39 8.85
C LYS A 81 8.24 -3.91 9.88
N GLU A 82 7.17 -4.52 9.41
CA GLU A 82 6.28 -5.23 10.31
C GLU A 82 6.88 -6.61 10.62
N LYS A 83 6.31 -7.35 11.59
CA LYS A 83 6.92 -8.58 12.12
C LYS A 83 7.07 -9.74 11.11
N PHE A 84 6.37 -9.68 9.99
CA PHE A 84 6.47 -10.71 8.96
C PHE A 84 7.45 -10.34 7.84
N GLY A 85 8.23 -9.29 8.04
CA GLY A 85 9.27 -8.89 7.09
C GLY A 85 8.82 -8.01 5.95
N ARG A 86 7.54 -7.60 5.93
CA ARG A 86 7.04 -6.65 4.93
C ARG A 86 7.40 -5.24 5.35
N TRP A 87 7.74 -4.40 4.37
CA TRP A 87 7.98 -2.98 4.65
C TRP A 87 6.65 -2.26 4.84
N LEU A 88 6.61 -1.32 5.77
CA LEU A 88 5.43 -0.47 5.96
C LEU A 88 5.48 0.70 5.00
N ALA A 89 4.35 1.01 4.36
CA ALA A 89 4.33 2.05 3.34
C ALA A 89 2.98 2.76 3.25
N LYS A 90 3.06 4.01 2.82
CA LYS A 90 1.88 4.76 2.36
C LYS A 90 1.87 4.65 0.84
N ILE A 91 0.71 4.41 0.28
CA ILE A 91 0.55 4.11 -1.14
C ILE A 91 -0.15 5.27 -1.82
N HIS A 92 0.48 5.83 -2.85
CA HIS A 92 -0.09 6.92 -3.63
C HIS A 92 -0.28 6.46 -5.06
N TYR A 93 -1.48 6.59 -5.57
CA TYR A 93 -1.77 6.26 -6.95
C TYR A 93 -2.38 7.48 -7.65
N LYS A 94 -2.37 7.47 -8.98
CA LYS A 94 -2.74 8.64 -9.76
C LYS A 94 -4.10 8.43 -10.41
N VAL A 95 -4.97 9.42 -10.23
CA VAL A 95 -6.24 9.51 -10.94
C VAL A 95 -6.22 10.83 -11.70
N ASP A 96 -6.26 10.74 -13.03
CA ASP A 96 -6.05 11.88 -13.91
C ASP A 96 -4.68 12.52 -13.61
N ASN A 97 -4.64 13.72 -13.09
CA ASN A 97 -3.39 14.40 -12.75
C ASN A 97 -3.18 14.51 -11.23
N ASP A 98 -4.03 13.86 -10.42
CA ASP A 98 -3.96 13.98 -8.98
C ASP A 98 -3.43 12.70 -8.34
N TRP A 99 -2.52 12.87 -7.38
CA TRP A 99 -2.04 11.76 -6.56
C TRP A 99 -2.93 11.59 -5.35
N ILE A 100 -3.36 10.36 -5.11
CA ILE A 100 -4.29 10.01 -4.03
C ILE A 100 -3.63 9.05 -3.08
N ASN A 101 -3.70 9.35 -1.78
CA ASN A 101 -3.23 8.47 -0.71
C ASN A 101 -4.27 7.37 -0.50
N LEU A 102 -3.96 6.16 -0.95
CA LEU A 102 -4.90 5.05 -0.87
C LEU A 102 -5.15 4.59 0.57
N ASN A 103 -4.13 4.63 1.44
CA ASN A 103 -4.31 4.26 2.84
C ASN A 103 -5.44 5.07 3.47
N LYS A 104 -5.40 6.39 3.25
CA LYS A 104 -6.42 7.28 3.79
C LYS A 104 -7.76 7.11 3.11
N GLU A 105 -7.75 6.93 1.79
CA GLU A 105 -8.99 6.70 1.04
C GLU A 105 -9.74 5.47 1.56
N MET A 106 -9.01 4.41 1.88
CA MET A 106 -9.62 3.17 2.37
C MET A 106 -10.31 3.36 3.73
N ILE A 107 -9.74 4.19 4.58
CA ILE A 107 -10.38 4.52 5.87
C ILE A 107 -11.63 5.36 5.61
N ASP A 108 -11.51 6.38 4.76
CA ASP A 108 -12.64 7.28 4.47
C ASP A 108 -13.82 6.54 3.84
N ASN A 109 -13.54 5.52 3.04
CA ASN A 109 -14.57 4.72 2.37
C ASN A 109 -14.91 3.43 3.12
N LYS A 110 -14.44 3.30 4.36
CA LYS A 110 -14.75 2.17 5.25
C LYS A 110 -14.32 0.81 4.72
N MET A 111 -13.29 0.78 3.89
CA MET A 111 -12.66 -0.46 3.43
C MET A 111 -11.60 -0.96 4.40
N ALA A 112 -11.17 -0.10 5.31
CA ALA A 112 -10.17 -0.40 6.33
C ALA A 112 -10.43 0.39 7.60
N ILE A 113 -9.82 -0.04 8.69
CA ILE A 113 -9.86 0.69 9.97
C ILE A 113 -8.45 1.17 10.31
N VAL A 114 -8.35 2.21 11.12
CA VAL A 114 -7.07 2.69 11.64
C VAL A 114 -6.46 1.62 12.52
N PHE A 115 -5.17 1.34 12.34
CA PHE A 115 -4.46 0.28 13.05
C PHE A 115 -3.04 0.69 13.38
N MET A 116 -2.71 0.71 14.67
CA MET A 116 -1.38 1.00 15.20
C MET A 116 -0.78 2.33 14.71
N ALA A 117 -1.63 3.34 14.56
CA ALA A 117 -1.22 4.69 14.14
C ALA A 117 -2.30 5.68 14.51
N ASP A 118 -1.93 6.97 14.54
CA ASP A 118 -2.91 8.05 14.59
C ASP A 118 -3.42 8.29 13.19
N GLU A 119 -4.72 8.54 13.07
CA GLU A 119 -5.34 8.81 11.76
C GLU A 119 -4.66 9.96 11.04
N THR A 120 -4.17 10.93 11.78
CA THR A 120 -3.48 12.10 11.20
C THR A 120 -2.13 11.74 10.56
N ASP A 121 -1.56 10.59 10.89
CA ASP A 121 -0.26 10.15 10.36
C ASP A 121 -0.39 9.28 9.11
N ILE A 122 -1.62 8.97 8.69
CA ILE A 122 -1.87 8.07 7.56
C ILE A 122 -1.90 8.79 6.22
#